data_f3361ac35ad85cc20ca0e5d6257359cc
#
_entry.id   f3361ac35ad85cc20ca0e5d6257359cc
#
_cell.length_a   1.000
_cell.length_b   1.000
_cell.length_c   1.000
_cell.angle_alpha   90.00
_cell.angle_beta   90.00
_cell.angle_gamma   90.00
#
_symmetry.space_group_name_H-M   'P 1'
#
loop_
_entity.id
_entity.type
_entity.pdbx_description
1 polymer ?
#
loop_
_entity_poly.entity_id
_entity_poly.type
_entity_poly.pdbx_seq_one_letter_code
_entity_poly.pdbx_strand_id
1 'polypeptide(L)'
;NLAPNTPEWLKSLNAFPMKLGLDLRGGVHFLLEADTDLLIEAKLESAISNLKRILRDLSLKPRALEIENTSILISLNTQQDEELLSEAVQSLNGFDLESLNSSDYRLRLTEEELEQMVDYAVLQNLNTLRNRVNELGISEPVVQRQGAKRISIQLPGVQDTAEAKKIIGKTANLEFRLEAANRISLASRIDKFPFNGRDVNLEKRLIISGDQVSDASVGYDENGFPQVNISLDSEGGAKMHRSTRNNVGTKMAVLFVERKSRTELINGIPEVKNFFEKRIISLATIQSALASQFRITGLDSPEEASELALLLRAGALAAPMDFVEEGTIGPSLGADNIKLGIQSLLLGLGLVLLFMIFYYKIFGLIANL
;
A
#
# COMPACT_ATOMS: atom_id res chain seq x y z
N ASN A 1 6.81 -7.35 35.28
CA ASN A 1 6.38 -6.09 35.88
C ASN A 1 5.16 -5.56 35.11
N LEU A 2 3.98 -5.57 35.76
CA LEU A 2 2.70 -5.09 35.19
C LEU A 2 2.44 -3.61 35.49
N ALA A 3 3.30 -2.96 36.27
CA ALA A 3 3.15 -1.57 36.64
C ALA A 3 3.48 -0.64 35.44
N PRO A 4 2.66 0.36 35.11
CA PRO A 4 2.93 1.29 34.01
C PRO A 4 4.18 2.15 34.29
N ASN A 5 4.51 2.39 35.56
CA ASN A 5 5.73 3.09 35.97
C ASN A 5 6.66 2.12 36.71
N THR A 6 7.77 1.77 36.09
CA THR A 6 8.78 0.91 36.69
C THR A 6 9.62 1.73 37.67
N PRO A 7 9.70 1.36 38.97
CA PRO A 7 10.62 1.97 39.91
C PRO A 7 12.09 1.89 39.43
N GLU A 8 12.91 2.87 39.76
CA GLU A 8 14.29 2.96 39.24
C GLU A 8 15.17 1.76 39.63
N TRP A 9 14.98 1.18 40.81
CA TRP A 9 15.69 0.00 41.25
C TRP A 9 15.36 -1.25 40.38
N LEU A 10 14.15 -1.36 39.81
CA LEU A 10 13.76 -2.42 38.89
C LEU A 10 14.34 -2.19 37.49
N LYS A 11 14.48 -0.93 37.06
CA LYS A 11 15.16 -0.60 35.80
C LYS A 11 16.63 -0.99 35.84
N SER A 12 17.30 -0.83 36.97
CA SER A 12 18.71 -1.24 37.14
C SER A 12 18.91 -2.75 37.02
N LEU A 13 17.87 -3.54 37.25
CA LEU A 13 17.86 -5.01 37.06
C LEU A 13 17.35 -5.42 35.67
N ASN A 14 17.24 -4.51 34.72
CA ASN A 14 16.63 -4.74 33.38
C ASN A 14 15.20 -5.32 33.42
N ALA A 15 14.48 -5.13 34.51
CA ALA A 15 13.10 -5.59 34.67
C ALA A 15 12.11 -4.56 34.10
N PHE A 16 12.06 -4.43 32.79
CA PHE A 16 11.11 -3.56 32.09
C PHE A 16 9.67 -4.02 32.27
N PRO A 17 8.66 -3.10 32.15
CA PRO A 17 7.25 -3.49 32.18
C PRO A 17 6.95 -4.48 31.06
N MET A 18 6.10 -5.46 31.38
CA MET A 18 5.62 -6.40 30.39
C MET A 18 4.74 -5.67 29.39
N LYS A 19 5.04 -5.82 28.13
CA LYS A 19 4.26 -5.20 27.05
C LYS A 19 2.95 -5.98 26.91
N LEU A 20 1.82 -5.26 27.04
CA LEU A 20 0.50 -5.84 27.05
C LEU A 20 -0.08 -5.82 25.63
N GLY A 21 -0.55 -6.97 25.15
CA GLY A 21 -1.23 -7.10 23.87
C GLY A 21 -2.65 -6.49 23.88
N LEU A 22 -3.34 -6.65 22.78
CA LEU A 22 -4.67 -6.11 22.52
C LEU A 22 -5.68 -6.50 23.60
N ASP A 23 -5.66 -7.76 24.05
CA ASP A 23 -6.61 -8.33 25.03
C ASP A 23 -6.49 -7.73 26.44
N LEU A 24 -5.32 -7.15 26.78
CA LEU A 24 -5.07 -6.60 28.10
C LEU A 24 -5.01 -5.07 28.11
N ARG A 25 -4.67 -4.44 26.99
CA ARG A 25 -4.56 -2.98 26.87
C ARG A 25 -5.79 -2.36 26.20
N GLY A 26 -6.59 -3.18 25.52
CA GLY A 26 -7.59 -2.72 24.58
C GLY A 26 -6.94 -2.17 23.31
N GLY A 27 -7.73 -1.76 22.36
CA GLY A 27 -7.26 -1.19 21.10
C GLY A 27 -8.10 -1.63 19.92
N VAL A 28 -7.50 -1.61 18.73
CA VAL A 28 -8.20 -1.89 17.47
C VAL A 28 -7.57 -3.07 16.74
N HIS A 29 -8.42 -3.89 16.16
CA HIS A 29 -8.06 -4.96 15.24
C HIS A 29 -8.66 -4.67 13.87
N PHE A 30 -7.85 -4.77 12.82
CA PHE A 30 -8.28 -4.71 11.43
C PHE A 30 -7.90 -6.00 10.72
N LEU A 31 -8.80 -6.48 9.86
CA LEU A 31 -8.51 -7.50 8.87
C LEU A 31 -8.67 -6.87 7.49
N LEU A 32 -7.58 -6.85 6.74
CA LEU A 32 -7.54 -6.31 5.38
C LEU A 32 -7.38 -7.44 4.37
N GLU A 33 -8.01 -7.29 3.21
CA GLU A 33 -7.90 -8.23 2.08
C GLU A 33 -7.40 -7.50 0.83
N ALA A 34 -6.46 -8.11 0.11
CA ALA A 34 -5.91 -7.54 -1.11
C ALA A 34 -6.95 -7.61 -2.25
N ASP A 35 -7.18 -6.47 -2.91
CA ASP A 35 -8.02 -6.38 -4.10
C ASP A 35 -7.29 -7.01 -5.29
N THR A 36 -7.63 -8.28 -5.56
CA THR A 36 -7.00 -9.05 -6.64
C THR A 36 -7.46 -8.63 -8.02
N ASP A 37 -8.65 -8.06 -8.15
CA ASP A 37 -9.22 -7.68 -9.44
C ASP A 37 -8.46 -6.50 -10.04
N LEU A 38 -8.11 -5.51 -9.22
CA LEU A 38 -7.26 -4.39 -9.65
C LEU A 38 -5.83 -4.82 -9.99
N LEU A 39 -5.28 -5.84 -9.30
CA LEU A 39 -3.98 -6.42 -9.68
C LEU A 39 -4.04 -7.05 -11.07
N ILE A 40 -5.07 -7.84 -11.33
CA ILE A 40 -5.28 -8.48 -12.63
C ILE A 40 -5.44 -7.42 -13.72
N GLU A 41 -6.27 -6.41 -13.50
CA GLU A 41 -6.50 -5.31 -14.46
C GLU A 41 -5.19 -4.60 -14.81
N ALA A 42 -4.39 -4.22 -13.83
CA ALA A 42 -3.09 -3.57 -14.04
C ALA A 42 -2.12 -4.46 -14.83
N LYS A 43 -2.10 -5.78 -14.54
CA LYS A 43 -1.28 -6.75 -15.27
C LYS A 43 -1.73 -6.88 -16.73
N LEU A 44 -3.04 -6.94 -16.98
CA LEU A 44 -3.60 -7.02 -18.33
C LEU A 44 -3.31 -5.75 -19.15
N GLU A 45 -3.42 -4.55 -18.55
CA GLU A 45 -3.06 -3.29 -19.21
C GLU A 45 -1.58 -3.25 -19.60
N SER A 46 -0.70 -3.70 -18.71
CA SER A 46 0.73 -3.82 -18.98
C SER A 46 0.99 -4.84 -20.09
N ALA A 47 0.33 -5.99 -20.04
CA ALA A 47 0.44 -7.05 -21.05
C ALA A 47 -0.02 -6.56 -22.42
N ILE A 48 -1.15 -5.86 -22.54
CA ILE A 48 -1.61 -5.25 -23.81
C ILE A 48 -0.57 -4.27 -24.36
N SER A 49 0.01 -3.44 -23.49
CA SER A 49 1.00 -2.45 -23.92
C SER A 49 2.27 -3.12 -24.46
N ASN A 50 2.71 -4.18 -23.80
CA ASN A 50 3.85 -4.99 -24.25
C ASN A 50 3.51 -5.78 -25.53
N LEU A 51 2.36 -6.42 -25.55
CA LEU A 51 1.90 -7.18 -26.72
C LEU A 51 1.78 -6.29 -27.97
N LYS A 52 1.21 -5.09 -27.86
CA LYS A 52 1.17 -4.11 -28.96
C LYS A 52 2.55 -3.75 -29.49
N ARG A 53 3.57 -3.71 -28.63
CA ARG A 53 4.95 -3.46 -29.04
C ARG A 53 5.52 -4.66 -29.78
N ILE A 54 5.41 -5.87 -29.23
CA ILE A 54 5.92 -7.11 -29.81
C ILE A 54 5.27 -7.38 -31.16
N LEU A 55 3.94 -7.29 -31.25
CA LEU A 55 3.20 -7.49 -32.50
C LEU A 55 3.60 -6.48 -33.58
N ARG A 56 3.91 -5.24 -33.20
CA ARG A 56 4.44 -4.24 -34.15
C ARG A 56 5.82 -4.61 -34.64
N ASP A 57 6.71 -5.10 -33.78
CA ASP A 57 8.05 -5.52 -34.12
C ASP A 57 8.03 -6.75 -35.06
N LEU A 58 7.04 -7.64 -34.87
CA LEU A 58 6.75 -8.77 -35.76
C LEU A 58 5.94 -8.38 -37.02
N SER A 59 5.63 -7.10 -37.20
CA SER A 59 4.80 -6.58 -38.31
C SER A 59 3.38 -7.14 -38.36
N LEU A 60 2.89 -7.70 -37.25
CA LEU A 60 1.56 -8.29 -37.14
C LEU A 60 0.57 -7.23 -36.63
N LYS A 61 -0.54 -7.06 -37.38
CA LYS A 61 -1.60 -6.10 -37.01
C LYS A 61 -2.90 -6.85 -36.70
N PRO A 62 -3.25 -7.04 -35.42
CA PRO A 62 -4.51 -7.65 -35.06
C PRO A 62 -5.68 -6.75 -35.48
N ARG A 63 -6.83 -7.34 -35.77
CA ARG A 63 -8.08 -6.63 -36.06
C ARG A 63 -8.65 -5.95 -34.81
N ALA A 64 -8.59 -6.65 -33.68
CA ALA A 64 -8.98 -6.13 -32.37
C ALA A 64 -8.05 -6.66 -31.27
N LEU A 65 -7.85 -5.84 -30.23
CA LEU A 65 -7.08 -6.18 -29.05
C LEU A 65 -7.69 -5.43 -27.86
N GLU A 66 -8.52 -6.13 -27.08
CA GLU A 66 -9.35 -5.54 -26.04
C GLU A 66 -9.28 -6.36 -24.74
N ILE A 67 -9.44 -5.71 -23.59
CA ILE A 67 -9.60 -6.40 -22.30
C ILE A 67 -11.08 -6.72 -22.15
N GLU A 68 -11.38 -7.99 -21.93
CA GLU A 68 -12.70 -8.46 -21.56
C GLU A 68 -12.61 -9.22 -20.22
N ASN A 69 -13.22 -8.64 -19.17
CA ASN A 69 -13.12 -9.17 -17.80
C ASN A 69 -11.67 -9.37 -17.36
N THR A 70 -11.26 -10.64 -17.11
CA THR A 70 -9.94 -11.05 -16.62
C THR A 70 -9.05 -11.61 -17.75
N SER A 71 -9.32 -11.25 -19.01
CA SER A 71 -8.60 -11.79 -20.17
C SER A 71 -8.42 -10.73 -21.27
N ILE A 72 -7.49 -10.98 -22.19
CA ILE A 72 -7.32 -10.14 -23.38
C ILE A 72 -7.87 -10.93 -24.58
N LEU A 73 -8.82 -10.34 -25.30
CA LEU A 73 -9.30 -10.85 -26.58
C LEU A 73 -8.44 -10.30 -27.70
N ILE A 74 -8.00 -11.20 -28.58
CA ILE A 74 -7.15 -10.91 -29.72
C ILE A 74 -7.84 -11.46 -30.96
N SER A 75 -8.21 -10.59 -31.91
CA SER A 75 -8.74 -11.00 -33.20
C SER A 75 -7.71 -10.79 -34.28
N LEU A 76 -7.37 -11.84 -35.03
CA LEU A 76 -6.45 -11.80 -36.15
C LEU A 76 -7.19 -11.55 -37.47
N ASN A 77 -6.47 -11.08 -38.48
CA ASN A 77 -7.02 -10.90 -39.82
C ASN A 77 -6.94 -12.21 -40.64
N THR A 78 -5.94 -13.02 -40.39
CA THR A 78 -5.69 -14.29 -41.11
C THR A 78 -5.22 -15.37 -40.16
N GLN A 79 -5.55 -16.62 -40.45
CA GLN A 79 -5.13 -17.77 -39.64
C GLN A 79 -3.61 -18.02 -39.72
N GLN A 80 -2.95 -17.54 -40.80
CA GLN A 80 -1.49 -17.65 -40.93
C GLN A 80 -0.68 -16.86 -39.91
N ASP A 81 -1.34 -15.90 -39.21
CA ASP A 81 -0.72 -15.07 -38.19
C ASP A 81 -0.68 -15.75 -36.80
N GLU A 82 -1.23 -16.98 -36.67
CA GLU A 82 -1.29 -17.73 -35.42
C GLU A 82 0.09 -18.09 -34.85
N GLU A 83 1.02 -18.52 -35.70
CA GLU A 83 2.39 -18.87 -35.28
C GLU A 83 3.11 -17.63 -34.70
N LEU A 84 2.97 -16.48 -35.37
CA LEU A 84 3.54 -15.21 -34.88
C LEU A 84 2.91 -14.72 -33.61
N LEU A 85 1.59 -14.93 -33.44
CA LEU A 85 0.90 -14.63 -32.19
C LEU A 85 1.39 -15.53 -31.06
N SER A 86 1.54 -16.83 -31.31
CA SER A 86 2.07 -17.78 -30.33
C SER A 86 3.49 -17.40 -29.88
N GLU A 87 4.36 -17.03 -30.81
CA GLU A 87 5.71 -16.52 -30.50
C GLU A 87 5.66 -15.25 -29.67
N ALA A 88 4.78 -14.30 -30.03
CA ALA A 88 4.59 -13.08 -29.26
C ALA A 88 4.13 -13.36 -27.83
N VAL A 89 3.20 -14.30 -27.63
CA VAL A 89 2.68 -14.67 -26.31
C VAL A 89 3.70 -15.44 -25.48
N GLN A 90 4.50 -16.32 -26.07
CA GLN A 90 5.59 -17.01 -25.37
C GLN A 90 6.61 -16.04 -24.75
N SER A 91 6.76 -14.86 -25.33
CA SER A 91 7.59 -13.80 -24.75
C SER A 91 6.94 -13.06 -23.59
N LEU A 92 5.64 -13.28 -23.33
CA LEU A 92 4.88 -12.76 -22.22
C LEU A 92 4.77 -13.83 -21.13
N ASN A 93 5.60 -13.74 -20.10
CA ASN A 93 5.55 -14.69 -18.99
C ASN A 93 4.21 -14.63 -18.25
N GLY A 94 3.71 -15.80 -17.87
CA GLY A 94 2.53 -15.93 -17.00
C GLY A 94 1.19 -15.83 -17.73
N PHE A 95 1.15 -16.02 -19.05
CA PHE A 95 -0.08 -16.02 -19.82
C PHE A 95 -0.22 -17.29 -20.67
N ASP A 96 -1.45 -17.80 -20.74
CA ASP A 96 -1.86 -18.88 -21.60
C ASP A 96 -2.73 -18.36 -22.75
N LEU A 97 -2.47 -18.88 -23.96
CA LEU A 97 -3.25 -18.57 -25.15
C LEU A 97 -4.27 -19.68 -25.43
N GLU A 98 -5.54 -19.32 -25.42
CA GLU A 98 -6.67 -20.19 -25.74
C GLU A 98 -7.24 -19.78 -27.11
N SER A 99 -7.36 -20.70 -28.05
CA SER A 99 -8.06 -20.47 -29.31
C SER A 99 -9.56 -20.59 -29.11
N LEU A 100 -10.33 -19.55 -29.43
CA LEU A 100 -11.78 -19.55 -29.37
C LEU A 100 -12.40 -20.02 -30.70
N ASN A 101 -11.77 -19.59 -31.80
CA ASN A 101 -12.13 -19.98 -33.17
C ASN A 101 -10.92 -19.74 -34.10
N SER A 102 -11.13 -19.83 -35.41
CA SER A 102 -10.05 -19.73 -36.42
C SER A 102 -9.33 -18.37 -36.45
N SER A 103 -9.88 -17.32 -35.84
CA SER A 103 -9.33 -15.96 -35.89
C SER A 103 -9.33 -15.23 -34.55
N ASP A 104 -10.03 -15.77 -33.54
CA ASP A 104 -10.16 -15.11 -32.24
C ASP A 104 -9.50 -15.96 -31.15
N TYR A 105 -8.67 -15.33 -30.38
CA TYR A 105 -7.85 -15.92 -29.31
C TYR A 105 -8.09 -15.19 -28.02
N ARG A 106 -8.02 -15.92 -26.93
CA ARG A 106 -8.11 -15.39 -25.58
C ARG A 106 -6.80 -15.62 -24.84
N LEU A 107 -6.22 -14.55 -24.33
CA LEU A 107 -5.03 -14.59 -23.50
C LEU A 107 -5.46 -14.46 -22.03
N ARG A 108 -5.19 -15.50 -21.24
CA ARG A 108 -5.50 -15.56 -19.81
C ARG A 108 -4.25 -15.58 -18.97
N LEU A 109 -4.35 -14.99 -17.78
CA LEU A 109 -3.32 -15.14 -16.77
C LEU A 109 -3.36 -16.57 -16.22
N THR A 110 -2.20 -17.20 -16.06
CA THR A 110 -2.09 -18.53 -15.45
C THR A 110 -2.39 -18.45 -13.94
N GLU A 111 -2.92 -19.54 -13.36
CA GLU A 111 -3.16 -19.60 -11.90
C GLU A 111 -1.85 -19.41 -11.12
N GLU A 112 -0.76 -19.99 -11.59
CA GLU A 112 0.55 -19.87 -10.97
C GLU A 112 1.05 -18.42 -10.93
N GLU A 113 0.93 -17.68 -12.03
CA GLU A 113 1.32 -16.27 -12.10
C GLU A 113 0.41 -15.42 -11.18
N LEU A 114 -0.89 -15.72 -11.16
CA LEU A 114 -1.83 -15.03 -10.26
C LEU A 114 -1.47 -15.25 -8.79
N GLU A 115 -1.18 -16.48 -8.39
CA GLU A 115 -0.75 -16.78 -7.02
C GLU A 115 0.55 -16.06 -6.67
N GLN A 116 1.54 -16.07 -7.57
CA GLN A 116 2.81 -15.37 -7.36
C GLN A 116 2.62 -13.86 -7.24
N MET A 117 1.76 -13.27 -8.08
CA MET A 117 1.43 -11.84 -8.00
C MET A 117 0.77 -11.47 -6.68
N VAL A 118 -0.21 -12.26 -6.26
CA VAL A 118 -0.91 -12.04 -4.98
C VAL A 118 0.04 -12.19 -3.80
N ASP A 119 0.86 -13.24 -3.80
CA ASP A 119 1.87 -13.48 -2.77
C ASP A 119 2.85 -12.31 -2.65
N TYR A 120 3.39 -11.86 -3.79
CA TYR A 120 4.28 -10.70 -3.84
C TYR A 120 3.60 -9.43 -3.31
N ALA A 121 2.37 -9.15 -3.78
CA ALA A 121 1.64 -7.96 -3.36
C ALA A 121 1.32 -7.98 -1.86
N VAL A 122 0.90 -9.13 -1.31
CA VAL A 122 0.60 -9.27 0.12
C VAL A 122 1.87 -9.11 0.97
N LEU A 123 3.01 -9.66 0.54
CA LEU A 123 4.29 -9.48 1.25
C LEU A 123 4.77 -8.02 1.23
N GLN A 124 4.65 -7.34 0.10
CA GLN A 124 4.98 -5.92 0.00
C GLN A 124 4.03 -5.06 0.85
N ASN A 125 2.74 -5.34 0.79
CA ASN A 125 1.74 -4.66 1.61
C ASN A 125 1.98 -4.88 3.11
N LEU A 126 2.38 -6.10 3.51
CA LEU A 126 2.74 -6.41 4.90
C LEU A 126 3.88 -5.50 5.40
N ASN A 127 4.92 -5.31 4.59
CA ASN A 127 6.05 -4.45 4.93
C ASN A 127 5.63 -2.97 4.98
N THR A 128 4.88 -2.51 3.98
CA THR A 128 4.36 -1.14 3.94
C THR A 128 3.45 -0.85 5.14
N LEU A 129 2.54 -1.76 5.48
CA LEU A 129 1.65 -1.62 6.63
C LEU A 129 2.40 -1.62 7.96
N ARG A 130 3.44 -2.44 8.11
CA ARG A 130 4.33 -2.38 9.28
C ARG A 130 5.01 -1.02 9.41
N ASN A 131 5.54 -0.49 8.31
CA ASN A 131 6.17 0.83 8.31
C ASN A 131 5.16 1.91 8.71
N ARG A 132 3.94 1.91 8.14
CA ARG A 132 2.89 2.87 8.49
C ARG A 132 2.51 2.82 9.96
N VAL A 133 2.35 1.62 10.50
CA VAL A 133 1.99 1.43 11.91
C VAL A 133 3.13 1.86 12.84
N ASN A 134 4.38 1.62 12.46
CA ASN A 134 5.55 2.09 13.20
C ASN A 134 5.65 3.62 13.19
N GLU A 135 5.37 4.28 12.06
CA GLU A 135 5.34 5.73 11.95
C GLU A 135 4.24 6.38 12.82
N LEU A 136 3.16 5.65 13.12
CA LEU A 136 2.13 6.08 14.08
C LEU A 136 2.63 6.09 15.53
N GLY A 137 3.83 5.58 15.81
CA GLY A 137 4.41 5.52 17.15
C GLY A 137 3.68 4.56 18.10
N ILE A 138 2.90 3.61 17.56
CA ILE A 138 2.16 2.64 18.36
C ILE A 138 3.12 1.63 18.98
N SER A 139 2.99 1.42 20.27
CA SER A 139 3.82 0.45 20.97
C SER A 139 3.33 -0.97 20.70
N GLU A 140 4.23 -1.83 20.15
CA GLU A 140 3.99 -3.26 19.94
C GLU A 140 2.81 -3.60 19.01
N PRO A 141 2.73 -3.00 17.83
CA PRO A 141 1.73 -3.38 16.86
C PRO A 141 2.01 -4.79 16.34
N VAL A 142 0.96 -5.54 16.07
CA VAL A 142 1.07 -6.85 15.41
C VAL A 142 0.56 -6.71 13.99
N VAL A 143 1.43 -6.93 13.01
CA VAL A 143 1.06 -6.96 11.59
C VAL A 143 1.52 -8.28 11.01
N GLN A 144 0.57 -9.13 10.63
CA GLN A 144 0.84 -10.48 10.18
C GLN A 144 -0.07 -10.91 9.04
N ARG A 145 0.45 -11.77 8.17
CA ARG A 145 -0.34 -12.39 7.10
C ARG A 145 -1.33 -13.39 7.69
N GLN A 146 -2.55 -13.39 7.16
CA GLN A 146 -3.61 -14.33 7.50
C GLN A 146 -4.17 -14.97 6.22
N GLY A 147 -3.81 -16.21 5.94
CA GLY A 147 -4.17 -16.89 4.70
C GLY A 147 -3.42 -16.34 3.48
N ALA A 148 -3.99 -16.53 2.28
CA ALA A 148 -3.34 -16.18 1.02
C ALA A 148 -3.37 -14.67 0.72
N LYS A 149 -4.52 -14.00 0.99
CA LYS A 149 -4.81 -12.63 0.53
C LYS A 149 -4.98 -11.60 1.64
N ARG A 150 -4.93 -12.01 2.91
CA ARG A 150 -5.31 -11.16 4.05
C ARG A 150 -4.12 -10.79 4.92
N ILE A 151 -4.26 -9.62 5.56
CA ILE A 151 -3.32 -9.11 6.57
C ILE A 151 -4.13 -8.69 7.79
N SER A 152 -3.77 -9.24 8.94
CA SER A 152 -4.31 -8.85 10.25
C SER A 152 -3.40 -7.80 10.88
N ILE A 153 -4.01 -6.73 11.39
CA ILE A 153 -3.34 -5.63 12.08
C ILE A 153 -3.97 -5.46 13.44
N GLN A 154 -3.15 -5.50 14.50
CA GLN A 154 -3.57 -5.23 15.87
C GLN A 154 -2.80 -4.02 16.40
N LEU A 155 -3.54 -3.06 16.94
CA LEU A 155 -3.03 -1.77 17.41
C LEU A 155 -3.38 -1.59 18.89
N PRO A 156 -2.56 -2.11 19.83
CA PRO A 156 -2.84 -1.98 21.25
C PRO A 156 -2.80 -0.52 21.71
N GLY A 157 -3.81 -0.12 22.48
CA GLY A 157 -3.90 1.22 23.06
C GLY A 157 -4.41 2.32 22.14
N VAL A 158 -4.71 2.03 20.88
CA VAL A 158 -5.35 2.96 19.95
C VAL A 158 -6.85 3.04 20.28
N GLN A 159 -7.35 4.26 20.47
CA GLN A 159 -8.77 4.51 20.73
C GLN A 159 -9.50 5.12 19.54
N ASP A 160 -8.80 5.90 18.71
CA ASP A 160 -9.35 6.47 17.50
C ASP A 160 -9.17 5.53 16.31
N THR A 161 -10.20 4.75 16.08
CA THR A 161 -10.29 3.79 14.95
C THR A 161 -10.30 4.50 13.61
N ALA A 162 -10.93 5.67 13.51
CA ALA A 162 -11.11 6.39 12.26
C ALA A 162 -9.78 6.97 11.77
N GLU A 163 -8.97 7.54 12.66
CA GLU A 163 -7.63 8.03 12.32
C GLU A 163 -6.69 6.90 11.92
N ALA A 164 -6.67 5.80 12.70
CA ALA A 164 -5.88 4.62 12.36
C ALA A 164 -6.27 4.04 10.99
N LYS A 165 -7.58 3.90 10.74
CA LYS A 165 -8.11 3.42 9.46
C LYS A 165 -7.74 4.33 8.30
N LYS A 166 -7.80 5.66 8.50
CA LYS A 166 -7.41 6.65 7.49
C LYS A 166 -5.94 6.47 7.08
N ILE A 167 -5.03 6.29 8.02
CA ILE A 167 -3.59 6.17 7.73
C ILE A 167 -3.25 4.80 7.13
N ILE A 168 -3.80 3.73 7.70
CA ILE A 168 -3.54 2.36 7.23
C ILE A 168 -4.15 2.12 5.85
N GLY A 169 -5.40 2.54 5.64
CA GLY A 169 -6.17 2.27 4.44
C GLY A 169 -5.88 3.18 3.26
N LYS A 170 -5.21 4.31 3.45
CA LYS A 170 -4.89 5.22 2.34
C LYS A 170 -3.99 4.53 1.33
N THR A 171 -4.57 4.27 0.17
CA THR A 171 -3.80 3.86 -1.03
C THR A 171 -3.41 5.14 -1.76
N ALA A 172 -2.53 5.92 -1.14
CA ALA A 172 -2.01 7.11 -1.78
C ALA A 172 -0.68 6.79 -2.43
N ASN A 173 -0.57 7.10 -3.70
CA ASN A 173 0.65 7.01 -4.46
C ASN A 173 0.94 8.35 -5.14
N LEU A 174 2.20 8.62 -5.43
CA LEU A 174 2.60 9.76 -6.24
C LEU A 174 3.01 9.30 -7.64
N GLU A 175 2.57 10.06 -8.62
CA GLU A 175 3.04 9.95 -9.99
C GLU A 175 3.70 11.26 -10.41
N PHE A 176 4.87 11.16 -11.00
CA PHE A 176 5.59 12.31 -11.56
C PHE A 176 5.48 12.25 -13.08
N ARG A 177 4.87 13.27 -13.68
CA ARG A 177 4.62 13.35 -15.12
C ARG A 177 5.02 14.69 -15.69
N LEU A 178 5.45 14.71 -16.96
CA LEU A 178 5.74 15.96 -17.68
C LEU A 178 4.46 16.61 -18.19
N GLU A 179 4.43 17.94 -18.20
CA GLU A 179 3.45 18.70 -18.96
C GLU A 179 3.67 18.42 -20.46
N ALA A 180 2.60 18.03 -21.14
CA ALA A 180 2.66 17.71 -22.56
C ALA A 180 2.95 18.99 -23.37
N ALA A 181 4.01 18.97 -24.16
CA ALA A 181 4.29 20.05 -25.09
C ALA A 181 3.16 20.16 -26.12
N ASN A 182 2.79 21.40 -26.50
CA ASN A 182 1.75 21.66 -27.51
C ASN A 182 1.99 21.00 -28.89
N ARG A 183 3.14 20.35 -29.08
CA ARG A 183 3.52 19.64 -30.31
C ARG A 183 3.12 18.16 -30.33
N ILE A 184 2.64 17.59 -29.22
CA ILE A 184 2.22 16.19 -29.16
C ILE A 184 0.78 16.12 -29.64
N SER A 185 0.59 15.90 -30.95
CA SER A 185 -0.72 15.83 -31.62
C SER A 185 -1.50 14.53 -31.38
N LEU A 186 -0.99 13.62 -30.53
CA LEU A 186 -1.62 12.32 -30.24
C LEU A 186 -2.39 12.40 -28.91
N ALA A 187 -3.70 12.69 -29.00
CA ALA A 187 -4.62 12.68 -27.85
C ALA A 187 -4.55 11.40 -26.99
N SER A 188 -4.15 10.27 -27.61
CA SER A 188 -3.97 8.98 -26.93
C SER A 188 -2.80 8.94 -25.93
N ARG A 189 -1.89 9.92 -25.96
CA ARG A 189 -0.71 10.00 -25.06
C ARG A 189 -0.81 11.10 -24.01
N ILE A 190 -1.95 11.75 -23.90
CA ILE A 190 -2.17 12.90 -23.03
C ILE A 190 -3.39 12.62 -22.16
N ASP A 191 -3.24 12.93 -20.86
CA ASP A 191 -4.33 13.00 -19.90
C ASP A 191 -4.54 14.47 -19.50
N LYS A 192 -5.80 14.89 -19.31
CA LYS A 192 -6.16 16.23 -18.87
C LYS A 192 -6.54 16.21 -17.39
N PHE A 193 -5.97 17.15 -16.63
CA PHE A 193 -6.25 17.32 -15.22
C PHE A 193 -6.58 18.78 -14.90
N PRO A 194 -7.63 19.06 -14.11
CA PRO A 194 -7.90 20.40 -13.63
C PRO A 194 -6.85 20.81 -12.58
N PHE A 195 -6.30 22.03 -12.71
CA PHE A 195 -5.39 22.62 -11.76
C PHE A 195 -5.49 24.14 -11.78
N ASN A 196 -5.78 24.75 -10.61
CA ASN A 196 -5.92 26.20 -10.45
C ASN A 196 -6.83 26.86 -11.51
N GLY A 197 -7.99 26.26 -11.76
CA GLY A 197 -9.03 26.80 -12.66
C GLY A 197 -8.74 26.64 -14.17
N ARG A 198 -7.70 25.88 -14.53
CA ARG A 198 -7.37 25.56 -15.94
C ARG A 198 -7.09 24.08 -16.10
N ASP A 199 -7.29 23.57 -17.32
CA ASP A 199 -6.89 22.22 -17.68
C ASP A 199 -5.38 22.16 -18.01
N VAL A 200 -4.68 21.22 -17.39
CA VAL A 200 -3.27 20.92 -17.65
C VAL A 200 -3.19 19.59 -18.38
N ASN A 201 -2.50 19.59 -19.51
CA ASN A 201 -2.26 18.39 -20.30
C ASN A 201 -0.95 17.73 -19.81
N LEU A 202 -1.03 16.50 -19.33
CA LEU A 202 0.14 15.74 -18.88
C LEU A 202 0.39 14.55 -19.80
N GLU A 203 1.65 14.21 -19.99
CA GLU A 203 2.01 12.97 -20.67
C GLU A 203 1.51 11.77 -19.84
N LYS A 204 0.94 10.75 -20.52
CA LYS A 204 0.60 9.47 -19.85
C LYS A 204 1.82 8.75 -19.32
N ARG A 205 2.99 9.05 -19.89
CA ARG A 205 4.26 8.46 -19.49
C ARG A 205 4.65 8.91 -18.09
N LEU A 206 4.82 7.94 -17.20
CA LEU A 206 5.34 8.14 -15.86
C LEU A 206 6.86 8.34 -15.90
N ILE A 207 7.36 9.33 -15.16
CA ILE A 207 8.80 9.51 -14.91
C ILE A 207 9.24 8.56 -13.80
N ILE A 208 8.62 8.72 -12.63
CA ILE A 208 8.79 7.89 -11.42
C ILE A 208 7.45 7.80 -10.70
N SER A 209 7.33 6.81 -9.85
CA SER A 209 6.21 6.61 -8.91
C SER A 209 6.69 6.68 -7.45
N GLY A 210 5.77 6.73 -6.52
CA GLY A 210 6.08 6.87 -5.10
C GLY A 210 6.82 5.69 -4.47
N ASP A 211 6.82 4.52 -5.13
CA ASP A 211 7.59 3.34 -4.73
C ASP A 211 9.12 3.53 -4.82
N GLN A 212 9.57 4.51 -5.62
CA GLN A 212 10.98 4.89 -5.75
C GLN A 212 11.40 5.99 -4.76
N VAL A 213 10.52 6.39 -3.85
CA VAL A 213 10.83 7.29 -2.75
C VAL A 213 11.45 6.50 -1.61
N SER A 214 12.68 6.84 -1.23
CA SER A 214 13.41 6.22 -0.11
C SER A 214 13.17 6.92 1.22
N ASP A 215 12.92 8.23 1.19
CA ASP A 215 12.60 9.03 2.38
C ASP A 215 11.79 10.28 2.01
N ALA A 216 10.97 10.72 2.95
CA ALA A 216 10.19 11.95 2.84
C ALA A 216 10.05 12.64 4.19
N SER A 217 10.31 13.93 4.25
CA SER A 217 10.24 14.71 5.49
C SER A 217 9.59 16.07 5.27
N VAL A 218 8.82 16.49 6.27
CA VAL A 218 8.22 17.83 6.27
C VAL A 218 9.30 18.89 6.47
N GLY A 219 9.18 19.97 5.74
CA GLY A 219 10.00 21.17 5.90
C GLY A 219 9.17 22.42 5.67
N TYR A 220 9.81 23.56 5.77
CA TYR A 220 9.21 24.86 5.45
C TYR A 220 10.13 25.60 4.47
N ASP A 221 9.55 26.34 3.55
CA ASP A 221 10.29 27.21 2.66
C ASP A 221 10.73 28.49 3.36
N GLU A 222 11.43 29.37 2.64
CA GLU A 222 11.93 30.66 3.17
C GLU A 222 10.78 31.60 3.60
N ASN A 223 9.57 31.38 3.12
CA ASN A 223 8.37 32.16 3.46
C ASN A 223 7.52 31.50 4.55
N GLY A 224 7.94 30.34 5.08
CA GLY A 224 7.23 29.58 6.09
C GLY A 224 6.10 28.71 5.55
N PHE A 225 5.98 28.52 4.23
CA PHE A 225 4.99 27.59 3.66
C PHE A 225 5.47 26.16 3.79
N PRO A 226 4.53 25.22 4.05
CA PRO A 226 4.86 23.82 4.20
C PRO A 226 5.37 23.22 2.88
N GLN A 227 6.39 22.38 2.98
CA GLN A 227 6.93 21.60 1.87
C GLN A 227 7.28 20.20 2.31
N VAL A 228 7.40 19.28 1.36
CA VAL A 228 7.91 17.94 1.59
C VAL A 228 9.23 17.77 0.86
N ASN A 229 10.28 17.47 1.61
CA ASN A 229 11.58 17.10 1.06
C ASN A 229 11.56 15.61 0.74
N ILE A 230 11.97 15.25 -0.47
CA ILE A 230 11.91 13.89 -1.00
C ILE A 230 13.32 13.42 -1.35
N SER A 231 13.64 12.22 -0.93
CA SER A 231 14.82 11.48 -1.38
C SER A 231 14.36 10.25 -2.17
N LEU A 232 14.95 10.04 -3.33
CA LEU A 232 14.71 8.87 -4.18
C LEU A 232 15.78 7.82 -3.97
N ASP A 233 15.44 6.58 -4.28
CA ASP A 233 16.41 5.51 -4.43
C ASP A 233 17.33 5.73 -5.65
N SER A 234 18.31 4.88 -5.83
CA SER A 234 19.29 5.03 -6.91
C SER A 234 18.66 4.92 -8.30
N GLU A 235 17.65 4.08 -8.47
CA GLU A 235 16.96 3.88 -9.75
C GLU A 235 16.04 5.06 -10.07
N GLY A 236 15.25 5.51 -9.11
CA GLY A 236 14.39 6.69 -9.21
C GLY A 236 15.18 7.94 -9.49
N GLY A 237 16.29 8.16 -8.78
CA GLY A 237 17.19 9.29 -9.01
C GLY A 237 17.76 9.29 -10.43
N ALA A 238 18.19 8.13 -10.94
CA ALA A 238 18.70 8.01 -12.31
C ALA A 238 17.60 8.22 -13.36
N LYS A 239 16.38 7.77 -13.14
CA LYS A 239 15.22 8.03 -14.03
C LYS A 239 14.83 9.51 -14.01
N MET A 240 14.75 10.10 -12.81
CA MET A 240 14.44 11.52 -12.62
C MET A 240 15.49 12.38 -13.36
N HIS A 241 16.77 12.11 -13.14
CA HIS A 241 17.85 12.88 -13.78
C HIS A 241 17.77 12.78 -15.32
N ARG A 242 17.61 11.59 -15.89
CA ARG A 242 17.49 11.40 -17.33
C ARG A 242 16.30 12.16 -17.93
N SER A 243 15.16 12.10 -17.24
CA SER A 243 13.93 12.74 -17.73
C SER A 243 13.99 14.25 -17.61
N THR A 244 14.53 14.80 -16.52
CA THR A 244 14.56 16.24 -16.29
C THR A 244 15.69 16.95 -17.05
N ARG A 245 16.84 16.29 -17.27
CA ARG A 245 17.96 16.83 -18.03
C ARG A 245 17.58 17.28 -19.45
N ASN A 246 16.71 16.53 -20.09
CA ASN A 246 16.28 16.81 -21.47
C ASN A 246 15.03 17.70 -21.55
N ASN A 247 14.45 18.06 -20.38
CA ASN A 247 13.20 18.79 -20.27
C ASN A 247 13.30 20.02 -19.36
N VAL A 248 14.49 20.62 -19.27
CA VAL A 248 14.70 21.90 -18.56
C VAL A 248 13.84 22.99 -19.22
N GLY A 249 13.13 23.77 -18.42
CA GLY A 249 12.17 24.80 -18.86
C GLY A 249 10.75 24.28 -19.09
N THR A 250 10.52 22.95 -19.11
CA THR A 250 9.18 22.37 -19.12
C THR A 250 8.66 22.20 -17.69
N LYS A 251 7.34 22.01 -17.54
CA LYS A 251 6.77 21.78 -16.23
C LYS A 251 6.63 20.29 -15.93
N MET A 252 6.84 19.95 -14.69
CA MET A 252 6.59 18.62 -14.13
C MET A 252 5.47 18.73 -13.10
N ALA A 253 4.49 17.86 -13.26
CA ALA A 253 3.39 17.71 -12.32
C ALA A 253 3.67 16.57 -11.34
N VAL A 254 3.30 16.79 -10.09
CA VAL A 254 3.17 15.76 -9.07
C VAL A 254 1.68 15.48 -8.91
N LEU A 255 1.27 14.27 -9.24
CA LEU A 255 -0.10 13.81 -9.08
C LEU A 255 -0.19 12.97 -7.82
N PHE A 256 -1.19 13.28 -7.03
CA PHE A 256 -1.63 12.43 -5.93
C PHE A 256 -2.69 11.47 -6.47
N VAL A 257 -2.43 10.19 -6.32
CA VAL A 257 -3.32 9.11 -6.77
C VAL A 257 -3.93 8.48 -5.54
N GLU A 258 -5.23 8.63 -5.37
CA GLU A 258 -5.98 8.11 -4.23
C GLU A 258 -7.07 7.14 -4.71
N ARG A 259 -7.20 6.00 -4.04
CA ARG A 259 -8.32 5.08 -4.29
C ARG A 259 -9.56 5.61 -3.58
N LYS A 260 -10.64 5.76 -4.34
CA LYS A 260 -11.98 6.10 -3.82
C LYS A 260 -12.97 5.00 -4.17
N SER A 261 -13.96 4.85 -3.31
CA SER A 261 -15.07 3.93 -3.53
C SER A 261 -16.34 4.74 -3.78
N ARG A 262 -17.13 4.35 -4.77
CA ARG A 262 -18.43 4.92 -5.06
C ARG A 262 -19.45 3.80 -5.14
N THR A 263 -20.57 3.98 -4.46
CA THR A 263 -21.69 3.05 -4.56
C THR A 263 -22.52 3.41 -5.80
N GLU A 264 -22.59 2.53 -6.78
CA GLU A 264 -23.42 2.65 -7.97
C GLU A 264 -24.54 1.62 -7.91
N LEU A 265 -25.72 2.00 -8.38
CA LEU A 265 -26.85 1.09 -8.50
C LEU A 265 -26.77 0.38 -9.86
N ILE A 266 -26.32 -0.86 -9.88
CA ILE A 266 -26.29 -1.70 -11.06
C ILE A 266 -27.48 -2.65 -10.99
N ASN A 267 -28.43 -2.51 -11.92
CA ASN A 267 -29.68 -3.29 -11.95
C ASN A 267 -30.50 -3.19 -10.64
N GLY A 268 -30.44 -2.04 -9.94
CA GLY A 268 -31.15 -1.83 -8.68
C GLY A 268 -30.48 -2.41 -7.43
N ILE A 269 -29.31 -3.02 -7.58
CA ILE A 269 -28.50 -3.54 -6.47
C ILE A 269 -27.35 -2.54 -6.22
N PRO A 270 -27.13 -2.08 -4.97
CA PRO A 270 -25.99 -1.23 -4.67
C PRO A 270 -24.68 -2.03 -4.79
N GLU A 271 -23.83 -1.64 -5.71
CA GLU A 271 -22.50 -2.21 -5.89
C GLU A 271 -21.43 -1.15 -5.59
N VAL A 272 -20.41 -1.53 -4.80
CA VAL A 272 -19.30 -0.63 -4.48
C VAL A 272 -18.25 -0.77 -5.57
N LYS A 273 -18.10 0.29 -6.37
CA LYS A 273 -17.06 0.36 -7.39
C LYS A 273 -15.90 1.20 -6.91
N ASN A 274 -14.72 0.61 -6.94
CA ASN A 274 -13.47 1.29 -6.62
C ASN A 274 -12.87 1.94 -7.87
N PHE A 275 -12.32 3.14 -7.71
CA PHE A 275 -11.64 3.84 -8.80
C PHE A 275 -10.48 4.67 -8.24
N PHE A 276 -9.50 4.98 -9.09
CA PHE A 276 -8.41 5.86 -8.73
C PHE A 276 -8.72 7.29 -9.14
N GLU A 277 -8.79 8.17 -8.16
CA GLU A 277 -8.84 9.62 -8.40
C GLU A 277 -7.41 10.17 -8.42
N LYS A 278 -7.10 10.91 -9.49
CA LYS A 278 -5.80 11.56 -9.65
C LYS A 278 -5.98 13.06 -9.62
N ARG A 279 -5.26 13.75 -8.76
CA ARG A 279 -5.26 15.22 -8.68
C ARG A 279 -3.83 15.74 -8.71
N ILE A 280 -3.62 16.87 -9.38
CA ILE A 280 -2.32 17.57 -9.33
C ILE A 280 -2.20 18.28 -7.98
N ILE A 281 -1.12 17.98 -7.23
CA ILE A 281 -0.79 18.70 -5.99
C ILE A 281 0.31 19.74 -6.20
N SER A 282 1.17 19.55 -7.20
CA SER A 282 2.21 20.51 -7.54
C SER A 282 2.49 20.51 -9.05
N LEU A 283 2.68 21.69 -9.61
CA LEU A 283 3.09 21.89 -11.01
C LEU A 283 4.23 22.90 -11.05
N ALA A 284 5.45 22.43 -11.15
CA ALA A 284 6.65 23.24 -11.07
C ALA A 284 7.47 23.17 -12.34
N THR A 285 8.10 24.28 -12.72
CA THR A 285 9.04 24.34 -13.85
C THR A 285 10.38 23.71 -13.46
N ILE A 286 10.87 22.81 -14.30
CA ILE A 286 12.18 22.17 -14.13
C ILE A 286 13.26 23.25 -14.43
N GLN A 287 13.91 23.75 -13.40
CA GLN A 287 14.96 24.77 -13.53
C GLN A 287 16.33 24.18 -13.91
N SER A 288 16.59 22.97 -13.43
CA SER A 288 17.81 22.20 -13.72
C SER A 288 17.51 20.70 -13.68
N ALA A 289 18.45 19.89 -14.16
CA ALA A 289 18.34 18.44 -14.01
C ALA A 289 18.22 18.09 -12.53
N LEU A 290 17.10 17.44 -12.16
CA LEU A 290 16.88 16.98 -10.80
C LEU A 290 17.72 15.72 -10.54
N ALA A 291 18.22 15.60 -9.32
CA ALA A 291 18.93 14.41 -8.84
C ALA A 291 18.01 13.53 -7.99
N SER A 292 18.60 12.81 -7.03
CA SER A 292 17.87 11.96 -6.09
C SER A 292 17.14 12.73 -4.98
N GLN A 293 17.37 14.05 -4.87
CA GLN A 293 16.73 14.88 -3.83
C GLN A 293 16.05 16.09 -4.46
N PHE A 294 14.82 16.33 -4.05
CA PHE A 294 14.04 17.50 -4.46
C PHE A 294 12.94 17.78 -3.42
N ARG A 295 12.20 18.87 -3.61
CA ARG A 295 11.11 19.27 -2.72
C ARG A 295 9.81 19.47 -3.48
N ILE A 296 8.70 19.10 -2.84
CA ILE A 296 7.35 19.41 -3.29
C ILE A 296 6.87 20.61 -2.48
N THR A 297 6.47 21.66 -3.20
CA THR A 297 5.91 22.91 -2.65
C THR A 297 4.48 23.10 -3.14
N GLY A 298 3.76 24.07 -2.57
CA GLY A 298 2.37 24.36 -2.95
C GLY A 298 1.35 23.47 -2.24
N LEU A 299 1.68 23.03 -1.03
CA LEU A 299 0.77 22.31 -0.14
C LEU A 299 -0.05 23.34 0.68
N ASP A 300 -1.32 23.03 0.90
CA ASP A 300 -2.28 23.94 1.50
C ASP A 300 -2.08 24.08 3.03
N SER A 301 -1.58 23.04 3.70
CA SER A 301 -1.41 23.03 5.15
C SER A 301 -0.24 22.18 5.64
N PRO A 302 0.27 22.44 6.87
CA PRO A 302 1.27 21.58 7.51
C PRO A 302 0.77 20.13 7.73
N GLU A 303 -0.53 19.97 7.97
CA GLU A 303 -1.17 18.66 8.14
C GLU A 303 -1.12 17.87 6.83
N GLU A 304 -1.43 18.51 5.69
CA GLU A 304 -1.31 17.89 4.36
C GLU A 304 0.14 17.48 4.08
N ALA A 305 1.10 18.34 4.38
CA ALA A 305 2.53 18.03 4.23
C ALA A 305 2.96 16.84 5.11
N SER A 306 2.48 16.80 6.35
CA SER A 306 2.79 15.72 7.30
C SER A 306 2.20 14.39 6.84
N GLU A 307 0.95 14.39 6.41
CA GLU A 307 0.27 13.21 5.89
C GLU A 307 0.96 12.70 4.61
N LEU A 308 1.29 13.61 3.69
CA LEU A 308 1.99 13.26 2.45
C LEU A 308 3.38 12.67 2.74
N ALA A 309 4.16 13.28 3.62
CA ALA A 309 5.48 12.79 4.01
C ALA A 309 5.40 11.40 4.66
N LEU A 310 4.41 11.18 5.54
CA LEU A 310 4.18 9.89 6.19
C LEU A 310 3.84 8.80 5.18
N LEU A 311 2.91 9.08 4.26
CA LEU A 311 2.49 8.11 3.24
C LEU A 311 3.63 7.75 2.28
N LEU A 312 4.45 8.74 1.90
CA LEU A 312 5.60 8.52 1.03
C LEU A 312 6.70 7.70 1.71
N ARG A 313 7.04 8.03 2.97
CA ARG A 313 8.06 7.33 3.75
C ARG A 313 7.66 5.90 4.06
N ALA A 314 6.39 5.69 4.40
CA ALA A 314 5.86 4.36 4.65
C ALA A 314 5.72 3.50 3.38
N GLY A 315 5.72 4.13 2.21
CA GLY A 315 5.61 3.48 0.91
C GLY A 315 4.17 3.31 0.42
N ALA A 316 4.05 3.09 -0.89
CA ALA A 316 2.78 2.76 -1.53
C ALA A 316 2.41 1.30 -1.28
N LEU A 317 1.11 1.01 -1.23
CA LEU A 317 0.63 -0.37 -1.25
C LEU A 317 0.79 -0.94 -2.67
N ALA A 318 1.38 -2.13 -2.77
CA ALA A 318 1.54 -2.83 -4.04
C ALA A 318 0.20 -3.28 -4.63
N ALA A 319 -0.76 -3.60 -3.75
CA ALA A 319 -2.15 -3.83 -4.09
C ALA A 319 -3.04 -3.02 -3.14
N PRO A 320 -4.15 -2.46 -3.63
CA PRO A 320 -5.16 -1.90 -2.74
C PRO A 320 -5.67 -2.95 -1.75
N MET A 321 -5.98 -2.50 -0.52
CA MET A 321 -6.49 -3.36 0.54
C MET A 321 -7.88 -2.89 0.96
N ASP A 322 -8.80 -3.83 1.11
CA ASP A 322 -10.14 -3.58 1.64
C ASP A 322 -10.23 -4.01 3.11
N PHE A 323 -10.91 -3.21 3.93
CA PHE A 323 -11.20 -3.58 5.31
C PHE A 323 -12.36 -4.58 5.33
N VAL A 324 -12.05 -5.84 5.64
CA VAL A 324 -13.04 -6.92 5.71
C VAL A 324 -13.67 -6.99 7.10
N GLU A 325 -12.84 -6.75 8.14
CA GLU A 325 -13.27 -6.79 9.52
C GLU A 325 -12.62 -5.66 10.31
N GLU A 326 -13.40 -5.07 11.21
CA GLU A 326 -12.97 -4.05 12.14
C GLU A 326 -13.51 -4.39 13.53
N GLY A 327 -12.62 -4.56 14.49
CA GLY A 327 -12.96 -4.86 15.87
C GLY A 327 -12.29 -3.89 16.83
N THR A 328 -13.06 -3.36 17.78
CA THR A 328 -12.51 -2.50 18.84
C THR A 328 -12.65 -3.19 20.19
N ILE A 329 -11.55 -3.34 20.90
CA ILE A 329 -11.53 -3.88 22.26
C ILE A 329 -11.37 -2.72 23.22
N GLY A 330 -12.40 -2.49 24.03
CA GLY A 330 -12.40 -1.41 25.00
C GLY A 330 -11.34 -1.64 26.10
N PRO A 331 -10.68 -0.58 26.60
CA PRO A 331 -9.66 -0.69 27.66
C PRO A 331 -10.21 -1.24 28.98
N SER A 332 -11.52 -1.13 29.23
CA SER A 332 -12.18 -1.69 30.40
C SER A 332 -12.11 -3.23 30.45
N LEU A 333 -12.28 -3.90 29.30
CA LEU A 333 -12.16 -5.36 29.19
C LEU A 333 -10.74 -5.84 29.53
N GLY A 334 -9.72 -5.11 29.08
CA GLY A 334 -8.33 -5.39 29.41
C GLY A 334 -8.05 -5.25 30.91
N ALA A 335 -8.55 -4.19 31.55
CA ALA A 335 -8.39 -3.97 32.98
C ALA A 335 -9.09 -5.05 33.82
N ASP A 336 -10.28 -5.49 33.42
CA ASP A 336 -11.00 -6.56 34.10
C ASP A 336 -10.27 -7.91 33.94
N ASN A 337 -9.74 -8.22 32.78
CA ASN A 337 -8.93 -9.42 32.54
C ASN A 337 -7.66 -9.46 33.40
N ILE A 338 -6.96 -8.33 33.52
CA ILE A 338 -5.79 -8.20 34.39
C ILE A 338 -6.19 -8.44 35.85
N LYS A 339 -7.28 -7.82 36.33
CA LYS A 339 -7.77 -7.97 37.69
C LYS A 339 -8.12 -9.42 38.01
N LEU A 340 -8.87 -10.08 37.13
CA LEU A 340 -9.22 -11.51 37.26
C LEU A 340 -7.97 -12.40 37.23
N GLY A 341 -7.01 -12.10 36.35
CA GLY A 341 -5.74 -12.81 36.26
C GLY A 341 -4.92 -12.72 37.56
N ILE A 342 -4.82 -11.51 38.14
CA ILE A 342 -4.13 -11.30 39.42
C ILE A 342 -4.86 -12.03 40.55
N GLN A 343 -6.18 -11.96 40.61
CA GLN A 343 -6.97 -12.69 41.62
C GLN A 343 -6.78 -14.20 41.54
N SER A 344 -6.81 -14.76 40.32
CA SER A 344 -6.60 -16.18 40.08
C SER A 344 -5.17 -16.61 40.48
N LEU A 345 -4.17 -15.78 40.16
CA LEU A 345 -2.76 -16.03 40.55
C LEU A 345 -2.61 -16.05 42.07
N LEU A 346 -3.18 -15.06 42.77
CA LEU A 346 -3.12 -14.97 44.25
C LEU A 346 -3.84 -16.15 44.91
N LEU A 347 -5.00 -16.52 44.36
CA LEU A 347 -5.76 -17.66 44.88
C LEU A 347 -4.99 -18.99 44.63
N GLY A 348 -4.42 -19.18 43.43
CA GLY A 348 -3.60 -20.35 43.12
C GLY A 348 -2.35 -20.43 44.00
N LEU A 349 -1.64 -19.30 44.20
CA LEU A 349 -0.49 -19.25 45.10
C LEU A 349 -0.90 -19.58 46.56
N GLY A 350 -2.01 -18.99 47.04
CA GLY A 350 -2.53 -19.28 48.35
C GLY A 350 -2.87 -20.74 48.58
N LEU A 351 -3.50 -21.40 47.59
CA LEU A 351 -3.79 -22.84 47.67
C LEU A 351 -2.51 -23.69 47.69
N VAL A 352 -1.49 -23.32 46.90
CA VAL A 352 -0.18 -24.02 46.92
C VAL A 352 0.48 -23.87 48.27
N LEU A 353 0.52 -22.68 48.85
CA LEU A 353 1.09 -22.41 50.18
C LEU A 353 0.34 -23.21 51.24
N LEU A 354 -0.99 -23.22 51.23
CA LEU A 354 -1.81 -24.02 52.12
C LEU A 354 -1.52 -25.52 51.99
N PHE A 355 -1.47 -26.02 50.75
CA PHE A 355 -1.15 -27.42 50.46
C PHE A 355 0.22 -27.82 51.05
N MET A 356 1.25 -26.98 50.86
CA MET A 356 2.58 -27.20 51.39
C MET A 356 2.57 -27.27 52.90
N ILE A 357 1.83 -26.38 53.60
CA ILE A 357 1.71 -26.41 55.06
C ILE A 357 0.98 -27.68 55.52
N PHE A 358 -0.14 -28.06 54.88
CA PHE A 358 -0.91 -29.24 55.26
C PHE A 358 -0.15 -30.56 55.03
N TYR A 359 0.50 -30.69 53.86
CA TYR A 359 1.14 -31.89 53.45
C TYR A 359 2.52 -32.09 54.15
N TYR A 360 3.35 -31.05 54.13
CA TYR A 360 4.73 -31.11 54.66
C TYR A 360 4.85 -30.58 56.12
N LYS A 361 3.73 -30.13 56.70
CA LYS A 361 3.68 -29.60 58.11
C LYS A 361 4.75 -28.54 58.35
N ILE A 362 5.63 -28.74 59.36
CA ILE A 362 6.67 -27.77 59.77
C ILE A 362 7.67 -27.50 58.62
N PHE A 363 8.04 -28.52 57.83
CA PHE A 363 8.95 -28.34 56.68
C PHE A 363 8.31 -27.50 55.57
N GLY A 364 6.98 -27.63 55.37
CA GLY A 364 6.22 -26.80 54.44
C GLY A 364 6.12 -25.33 54.87
N LEU A 365 6.05 -25.10 56.19
CA LEU A 365 6.05 -23.72 56.70
C LEU A 365 7.43 -23.04 56.47
N ILE A 366 8.52 -23.77 56.71
CA ILE A 366 9.90 -23.26 56.52
C ILE A 366 10.18 -23.02 55.04
N ALA A 367 9.65 -23.87 54.13
CA ALA A 367 9.82 -23.72 52.69
C ALA A 367 9.02 -22.56 52.10
N ASN A 368 8.00 -22.10 52.78
CA ASN A 368 7.16 -20.98 52.36
C ASN A 368 7.66 -19.62 52.86
N LEU A 369 8.59 -19.61 53.79
CA LEU A 369 9.29 -18.41 54.31
C LEU A 369 10.49 -18.07 53.44
#